data_c05ecd393a54f310248e8e7efbfbc56a
#
_entry.id   c05ecd393a54f310248e8e7efbfbc56a
#
_cell.length_a   1.000
_cell.length_b   1.000
_cell.length_c   1.000
_cell.angle_alpha   90.00
_cell.angle_beta   90.00
_cell.angle_gamma   90.00
#
_symmetry.space_group_name_H-M   'P 1'
#
loop_
_entity.id
_entity.type
_entity.pdbx_description
1 polymer ?
#
loop_
_entity_poly.entity_id
_entity_poly.type
_entity_poly.pdbx_seq_one_letter_code
_entity_poly.pdbx_strand_id
1 'polypeptide(L)'
;MRKIVAALAAAAAVTLYSFTASAQTYPERTITVVVPFAAGGPTDTVTRLVAEAMSKDLGQQIIVENVGGAGGTLGAGRVANADPDGYTLLLHHIGMATSATLYRKLAYDTLNGFEYIGLVTEVPMAIVARKDLEPADLKGLVEYAKTNKDTITVANAGIGAASHLCGMLFMSAIGTPLVTVPYKGTGPAMTDLLGGQVDIMCDQTTNTTKQIQGGTIKAYAVTTPERLDVLKDVPTTIEAGLPAVQVGIWHGLYAPKGTPAEITGRLSKSLQVALKDPNVIARFAELGTKPSSESDATPAALKAKLEGEITRWKPIIEAAGQYAD
;
A
#
# COMPACT_ATOMS: atom_id res chain seq x y z
N MET A 1 -1.77 -30.24 68.94
CA MET A 1 -2.36 -28.98 68.45
C MET A 1 -1.33 -27.97 67.92
N ARG A 2 -0.19 -27.73 68.54
CA ARG A 2 0.84 -26.79 68.00
C ARG A 2 1.45 -27.16 66.61
N LYS A 3 1.56 -28.45 66.24
CA LYS A 3 2.13 -28.88 65.00
C LYS A 3 1.14 -28.76 63.81
N ILE A 4 -0.15 -28.77 64.09
CA ILE A 4 -1.20 -28.62 63.02
C ILE A 4 -1.37 -27.14 62.67
N VAL A 5 -1.22 -26.22 63.64
CA VAL A 5 -1.30 -24.76 63.37
C VAL A 5 -0.12 -24.27 62.53
N ALA A 6 1.09 -24.84 62.70
CA ALA A 6 2.26 -24.51 61.91
C ALA A 6 2.17 -24.98 60.47
N ALA A 7 1.51 -26.12 60.22
CA ALA A 7 1.30 -26.64 58.85
C ALA A 7 0.25 -25.83 58.06
N LEU A 8 -0.78 -25.30 58.71
CA LEU A 8 -1.78 -24.43 58.10
C LEU A 8 -1.23 -23.01 57.82
N ALA A 9 -0.32 -22.50 58.62
CA ALA A 9 0.35 -21.21 58.35
C ALA A 9 1.35 -21.30 57.19
N ALA A 10 2.02 -22.43 57.01
CA ALA A 10 2.91 -22.64 55.86
C ALA A 10 2.13 -22.82 54.52
N ALA A 11 0.96 -23.46 54.55
CA ALA A 11 0.10 -23.60 53.37
C ALA A 11 -0.54 -22.26 52.91
N ALA A 12 -0.84 -21.35 53.84
CA ALA A 12 -1.37 -20.02 53.54
C ALA A 12 -0.30 -19.06 52.96
N ALA A 13 0.98 -19.27 53.27
CA ALA A 13 2.07 -18.45 52.73
C ALA A 13 2.43 -18.78 51.26
N VAL A 14 2.09 -19.99 50.78
CA VAL A 14 2.37 -20.42 49.41
C VAL A 14 1.32 -19.92 48.40
N THR A 15 0.14 -19.50 48.84
CA THR A 15 -0.95 -19.04 47.98
C THR A 15 -0.91 -17.54 47.67
N LEU A 16 0.04 -16.76 48.21
CA LEU A 16 0.15 -15.30 47.99
C LEU A 16 1.23 -14.88 46.99
N TYR A 17 1.91 -15.84 46.32
CA TYR A 17 2.60 -15.53 45.05
C TYR A 17 1.57 -15.50 43.93
N SER A 18 0.65 -14.54 43.98
CA SER A 18 -0.04 -14.07 42.79
C SER A 18 1.04 -13.62 41.84
N PHE A 19 1.26 -14.40 40.78
CA PHE A 19 1.97 -13.92 39.63
C PHE A 19 1.23 -12.65 39.18
N THR A 20 1.71 -11.49 39.59
CA THR A 20 1.45 -10.29 38.81
C THR A 20 2.08 -10.57 37.48
N ALA A 21 1.29 -11.10 36.55
CA ALA A 21 1.61 -11.02 35.14
C ALA A 21 1.84 -9.53 34.90
N SER A 22 3.11 -9.12 34.88
CA SER A 22 3.48 -7.79 34.37
C SER A 22 2.86 -7.74 32.99
N ALA A 23 1.83 -6.93 32.80
CA ALA A 23 1.32 -6.65 31.49
C ALA A 23 2.52 -6.14 30.71
N GLN A 24 3.02 -6.99 29.79
CA GLN A 24 4.19 -6.69 28.98
C GLN A 24 3.86 -5.40 28.24
N THR A 25 4.57 -4.32 28.51
CA THR A 25 4.29 -3.00 27.94
C THR A 25 4.69 -3.03 26.48
N TYR A 26 3.71 -3.28 25.59
CA TYR A 26 3.94 -3.26 24.14
C TYR A 26 3.98 -1.81 23.63
N PRO A 27 4.99 -1.45 22.78
CA PRO A 27 6.16 -2.25 22.37
C PRO A 27 7.37 -2.05 23.29
N GLU A 28 8.21 -3.11 23.46
CA GLU A 28 9.47 -3.07 24.23
C GLU A 28 10.71 -3.12 23.35
N ARG A 29 10.56 -3.35 22.05
CA ARG A 29 11.64 -3.47 21.05
C ARG A 29 11.24 -2.89 19.70
N THR A 30 12.20 -2.77 18.81
CA THR A 30 11.99 -2.31 17.43
C THR A 30 10.90 -3.12 16.71
N ILE A 31 10.01 -2.40 16.04
CA ILE A 31 8.97 -2.97 15.16
C ILE A 31 9.48 -2.91 13.72
N THR A 32 9.22 -3.96 12.94
CA THR A 32 9.50 -3.99 11.50
C THR A 32 8.20 -3.85 10.71
N VAL A 33 8.12 -2.86 9.81
CA VAL A 33 7.05 -2.77 8.82
C VAL A 33 7.59 -3.24 7.48
N VAL A 34 7.04 -4.35 7.00
CA VAL A 34 7.35 -4.89 5.67
C VAL A 34 6.57 -4.11 4.62
N VAL A 35 7.29 -3.59 3.63
CA VAL A 35 6.75 -3.02 2.39
C VAL A 35 6.95 -4.05 1.29
N PRO A 36 5.88 -4.56 0.65
CA PRO A 36 5.98 -5.67 -0.31
C PRO A 36 6.45 -5.22 -1.72
N PHE A 37 7.21 -4.12 -1.79
CA PHE A 37 7.76 -3.53 -3.02
C PHE A 37 9.17 -3.00 -2.78
N ALA A 38 9.91 -2.77 -3.88
CA ALA A 38 11.23 -2.16 -3.82
C ALA A 38 11.20 -0.77 -3.17
N ALA A 39 12.31 -0.43 -2.52
CA ALA A 39 12.50 0.88 -1.89
C ALA A 39 12.41 2.03 -2.91
N GLY A 40 12.06 3.22 -2.43
CA GLY A 40 11.92 4.44 -3.23
C GLY A 40 10.61 4.54 -4.02
N GLY A 41 9.73 3.53 -3.95
CA GLY A 41 8.41 3.59 -4.54
C GLY A 41 7.36 4.23 -3.62
N PRO A 42 6.10 4.37 -4.11
CA PRO A 42 5.04 5.08 -3.40
C PRO A 42 4.69 4.47 -2.03
N THR A 43 4.56 3.15 -1.95
CA THR A 43 4.24 2.46 -0.69
C THR A 43 5.37 2.61 0.33
N ASP A 44 6.63 2.57 -0.11
CA ASP A 44 7.80 2.83 0.74
C ASP A 44 7.78 4.26 1.31
N THR A 45 7.49 5.25 0.46
CA THR A 45 7.39 6.66 0.86
C THR A 45 6.29 6.86 1.91
N VAL A 46 5.09 6.34 1.67
CA VAL A 46 3.96 6.39 2.62
C VAL A 46 4.35 5.72 3.95
N THR A 47 4.95 4.53 3.88
CA THR A 47 5.34 3.76 5.07
C THR A 47 6.35 4.51 5.92
N ARG A 48 7.41 5.08 5.34
CA ARG A 48 8.45 5.81 6.10
C ARG A 48 7.90 7.03 6.82
N LEU A 49 7.02 7.80 6.17
CA LEU A 49 6.38 8.97 6.77
C LEU A 49 5.53 8.59 7.99
N VAL A 50 4.70 7.55 7.85
CA VAL A 50 3.82 7.10 8.94
C VAL A 50 4.61 6.39 10.04
N ALA A 51 5.61 5.57 9.69
CA ALA A 51 6.46 4.86 10.63
C ALA A 51 7.25 5.82 11.53
N GLU A 52 7.75 6.93 10.98
CA GLU A 52 8.43 7.97 11.78
C GLU A 52 7.50 8.57 12.84
N ALA A 53 6.28 8.93 12.47
CA ALA A 53 5.31 9.51 13.40
C ALA A 53 4.82 8.48 14.42
N MET A 54 4.54 7.23 14.01
CA MET A 54 4.18 6.15 14.92
C MET A 54 5.32 5.81 15.89
N SER A 55 6.58 5.87 15.46
CA SER A 55 7.74 5.64 16.32
C SER A 55 7.77 6.62 17.51
N LYS A 56 7.42 7.89 17.28
CA LYS A 56 7.35 8.92 18.31
C LYS A 56 6.24 8.60 19.33
N ASP A 57 5.06 8.18 18.88
CA ASP A 57 3.93 7.84 19.75
C ASP A 57 4.14 6.53 20.52
N LEU A 58 4.76 5.53 19.88
CA LEU A 58 5.02 4.22 20.50
C LEU A 58 6.23 4.23 21.42
N GLY A 59 7.12 5.22 21.32
CA GLY A 59 8.36 5.27 22.07
C GLY A 59 9.40 4.21 21.67
N GLN A 60 9.18 3.54 20.52
CA GLN A 60 10.04 2.51 19.96
C GLN A 60 10.28 2.76 18.48
N GLN A 61 11.46 2.40 18.01
CA GLN A 61 11.82 2.54 16.61
C GLN A 61 10.96 1.62 15.72
N ILE A 62 10.46 2.16 14.61
CA ILE A 62 9.91 1.38 13.52
C ILE A 62 10.87 1.42 12.34
N ILE A 63 11.35 0.26 11.89
CA ILE A 63 12.16 0.10 10.69
C ILE A 63 11.32 -0.37 9.52
N VAL A 64 11.69 0.06 8.32
CA VAL A 64 11.01 -0.34 7.08
C VAL A 64 11.88 -1.34 6.34
N GLU A 65 11.31 -2.50 6.04
CA GLU A 65 11.97 -3.56 5.26
C GLU A 65 11.23 -3.77 3.93
N ASN A 66 11.96 -3.68 2.82
CA ASN A 66 11.41 -3.84 1.48
C ASN A 66 11.56 -5.29 0.98
N VAL A 67 10.45 -6.00 0.77
CA VAL A 67 10.40 -7.39 0.29
C VAL A 67 9.55 -7.46 -0.97
N GLY A 68 10.11 -6.98 -2.09
CA GLY A 68 9.40 -6.89 -3.37
C GLY A 68 9.40 -8.20 -4.16
N GLY A 69 8.36 -8.38 -4.97
CA GLY A 69 8.23 -9.48 -5.93
C GLY A 69 6.80 -10.03 -6.03
N ALA A 70 6.48 -10.63 -7.17
CA ALA A 70 5.17 -11.21 -7.48
C ALA A 70 4.01 -10.26 -7.12
N GLY A 71 4.06 -9.00 -7.59
CA GLY A 71 3.02 -8.00 -7.33
C GLY A 71 2.78 -7.66 -5.84
N GLY A 72 3.72 -8.01 -4.95
CA GLY A 72 3.63 -7.80 -3.50
C GLY A 72 3.29 -9.05 -2.70
N THR A 73 2.94 -10.15 -3.35
CA THR A 73 2.50 -11.38 -2.65
C THR A 73 3.62 -12.04 -1.83
N LEU A 74 4.90 -11.87 -2.22
CA LEU A 74 6.03 -12.41 -1.45
C LEU A 74 6.17 -11.72 -0.09
N GLY A 75 6.13 -10.39 -0.05
CA GLY A 75 6.21 -9.64 1.20
C GLY A 75 4.99 -9.86 2.10
N ALA A 76 3.78 -9.90 1.50
CA ALA A 76 2.56 -10.21 2.24
C ALA A 76 2.58 -11.63 2.83
N GLY A 77 3.02 -12.64 2.06
CA GLY A 77 3.16 -14.02 2.53
C GLY A 77 4.17 -14.15 3.67
N ARG A 78 5.27 -13.38 3.63
CA ARG A 78 6.24 -13.34 4.73
C ARG A 78 5.61 -12.86 6.03
N VAL A 79 4.81 -11.79 5.99
CA VAL A 79 4.15 -11.26 7.20
C VAL A 79 3.04 -12.19 7.67
N ALA A 80 2.26 -12.78 6.77
CA ALA A 80 1.23 -13.75 7.13
C ALA A 80 1.76 -14.95 7.94
N ASN A 81 3.04 -15.31 7.73
CA ASN A 81 3.73 -16.40 8.42
C ASN A 81 4.67 -15.95 9.56
N ALA A 82 4.67 -14.66 9.90
CA ALA A 82 5.45 -14.14 11.02
C ALA A 82 4.76 -14.40 12.36
N ASP A 83 5.51 -14.29 13.46
CA ASP A 83 4.98 -14.42 14.81
C ASP A 83 3.90 -13.35 15.05
N PRO A 84 2.74 -13.71 15.64
CA PRO A 84 1.65 -12.78 15.88
C PRO A 84 1.85 -11.98 17.18
N ASP A 85 3.02 -11.38 17.34
CA ASP A 85 3.46 -10.64 18.53
C ASP A 85 3.45 -9.12 18.35
N GLY A 86 3.04 -8.64 17.15
CA GLY A 86 2.94 -7.22 16.81
C GLY A 86 4.26 -6.56 16.40
N TYR A 87 5.36 -7.29 16.30
CA TYR A 87 6.67 -6.73 15.93
C TYR A 87 7.00 -6.87 14.44
N THR A 88 6.20 -7.60 13.68
CA THR A 88 6.25 -7.65 12.22
C THR A 88 4.91 -7.24 11.65
N LEU A 89 4.88 -6.13 10.92
CA LEU A 89 3.67 -5.56 10.33
C LEU A 89 3.80 -5.51 8.81
N LEU A 90 2.67 -5.37 8.12
CA LEU A 90 2.62 -5.19 6.67
C LEU A 90 1.93 -3.88 6.35
N LEU A 91 2.56 -3.01 5.55
CA LEU A 91 1.85 -1.92 4.88
C LEU A 91 1.69 -2.28 3.41
N HIS A 92 0.45 -2.49 2.99
CA HIS A 92 0.12 -2.89 1.63
C HIS A 92 -1.01 -2.03 1.07
N HIS A 93 -1.16 -2.04 -0.23
CA HIS A 93 -2.15 -1.28 -0.98
C HIS A 93 -3.22 -2.20 -1.62
N ILE A 94 -4.01 -1.68 -2.55
CA ILE A 94 -5.07 -2.37 -3.31
C ILE A 94 -4.65 -3.76 -3.85
N GLY A 95 -3.35 -4.01 -4.04
CA GLY A 95 -2.81 -5.31 -4.42
C GLY A 95 -3.20 -6.45 -3.47
N MET A 96 -3.50 -6.15 -2.19
CA MET A 96 -4.05 -7.13 -1.26
C MET A 96 -5.42 -7.67 -1.75
N ALA A 97 -6.27 -6.79 -2.26
CA ALA A 97 -7.59 -7.19 -2.77
C ALA A 97 -7.49 -7.95 -4.10
N THR A 98 -6.66 -7.47 -5.01
CA THR A 98 -6.58 -8.02 -6.37
C THR A 98 -5.84 -9.35 -6.42
N SER A 99 -4.89 -9.58 -5.52
CA SER A 99 -4.17 -10.86 -5.42
C SER A 99 -5.11 -12.04 -5.14
N ALA A 100 -6.22 -11.82 -4.43
CA ALA A 100 -7.23 -12.84 -4.15
C ALA A 100 -7.82 -13.50 -5.41
N THR A 101 -7.86 -12.77 -6.53
CA THR A 101 -8.39 -13.28 -7.82
C THR A 101 -7.27 -13.55 -8.82
N LEU A 102 -6.24 -12.71 -8.85
CA LEU A 102 -5.16 -12.80 -9.85
C LEU A 102 -4.23 -13.99 -9.65
N TYR A 103 -3.97 -14.37 -8.38
CA TYR A 103 -3.04 -15.45 -8.08
C TYR A 103 -3.80 -16.73 -7.75
N ARG A 104 -3.59 -17.78 -8.53
CA ARG A 104 -4.22 -19.10 -8.32
C ARG A 104 -3.67 -19.83 -7.09
N LYS A 105 -2.44 -19.49 -6.69
CA LYS A 105 -1.75 -20.08 -5.53
C LYS A 105 -1.15 -18.98 -4.68
N LEU A 106 -1.88 -18.57 -3.64
CA LEU A 106 -1.34 -17.66 -2.61
C LEU A 106 -0.85 -18.46 -1.41
N ALA A 107 0.23 -18.00 -0.80
CA ALA A 107 0.76 -18.55 0.45
C ALA A 107 -0.02 -18.09 1.70
N TYR A 108 -1.08 -17.29 1.53
CA TYR A 108 -1.88 -16.71 2.61
C TYR A 108 -3.33 -16.48 2.16
N ASP A 109 -4.22 -16.38 3.13
CA ASP A 109 -5.60 -15.91 2.90
C ASP A 109 -5.62 -14.39 2.99
N THR A 110 -6.10 -13.72 1.94
CA THR A 110 -6.14 -12.26 1.88
C THR A 110 -7.08 -11.63 2.91
N LEU A 111 -8.18 -12.31 3.26
CA LEU A 111 -9.17 -11.82 4.22
C LEU A 111 -8.91 -12.29 5.64
N ASN A 112 -8.49 -13.56 5.82
CA ASN A 112 -8.42 -14.17 7.15
C ASN A 112 -6.99 -14.40 7.64
N GLY A 113 -5.99 -14.14 6.81
CA GLY A 113 -4.56 -14.33 7.14
C GLY A 113 -3.93 -13.18 7.93
N PHE A 114 -4.69 -12.11 8.23
CA PHE A 114 -4.18 -10.92 8.90
C PHE A 114 -5.15 -10.38 9.95
N GLU A 115 -4.61 -9.66 10.93
CA GLU A 115 -5.34 -8.70 11.73
C GLU A 115 -5.24 -7.31 11.10
N TYR A 116 -6.32 -6.56 11.13
CA TYR A 116 -6.44 -5.24 10.53
C TYR A 116 -6.07 -4.16 11.55
N ILE A 117 -5.29 -3.16 11.15
CA ILE A 117 -4.91 -2.02 12.00
C ILE A 117 -5.70 -0.77 11.60
N GLY A 118 -5.66 -0.39 10.32
CA GLY A 118 -6.41 0.75 9.81
C GLY A 118 -5.97 1.19 8.42
N LEU A 119 -6.83 1.97 7.75
CA LEU A 119 -6.48 2.65 6.50
C LEU A 119 -5.50 3.80 6.78
N VAL A 120 -4.55 3.98 5.88
CA VAL A 120 -3.47 4.96 6.00
C VAL A 120 -3.72 6.19 5.12
N THR A 121 -4.00 5.97 3.85
CA THR A 121 -4.25 7.01 2.84
C THR A 121 -4.88 6.39 1.60
N GLU A 122 -5.49 7.22 0.77
CA GLU A 122 -5.84 6.87 -0.61
C GLU A 122 -5.10 7.81 -1.55
N VAL A 123 -4.19 7.24 -2.37
CA VAL A 123 -3.28 7.98 -3.24
C VAL A 123 -3.81 8.01 -4.66
N PRO A 124 -3.97 9.19 -5.29
CA PRO A 124 -4.26 9.31 -6.71
C PRO A 124 -3.19 8.70 -7.59
N MET A 125 -3.53 8.36 -8.83
CA MET A 125 -2.56 7.95 -9.83
C MET A 125 -2.44 8.97 -10.96
N ALA A 126 -1.31 8.94 -11.65
CA ALA A 126 -1.06 9.74 -12.85
C ALA A 126 -0.58 8.86 -14.00
N ILE A 127 -1.10 9.10 -15.20
CA ILE A 127 -0.55 8.55 -16.44
C ILE A 127 0.62 9.46 -16.82
N VAL A 128 1.82 8.90 -16.81
CA VAL A 128 3.08 9.61 -17.07
C VAL A 128 3.91 8.90 -18.13
N ALA A 129 4.83 9.61 -18.74
CA ALA A 129 5.77 9.06 -19.70
C ALA A 129 7.16 9.69 -19.55
N ARG A 130 8.17 9.06 -20.19
CA ARG A 130 9.49 9.69 -20.35
C ARG A 130 9.36 11.06 -21.02
N LYS A 131 10.25 11.96 -20.65
CA LYS A 131 10.16 13.39 -21.01
C LYS A 131 10.10 13.65 -22.50
N ASP A 132 10.82 12.87 -23.27
CA ASP A 132 11.01 13.03 -24.73
C ASP A 132 10.00 12.21 -25.56
N LEU A 133 9.03 11.53 -24.97
CA LEU A 133 7.97 10.85 -25.72
C LEU A 133 7.20 11.89 -26.55
N GLU A 134 6.96 11.60 -27.84
CA GLU A 134 6.45 12.57 -28.82
C GLU A 134 5.09 13.19 -28.44
N PRO A 135 4.04 12.45 -28.06
CA PRO A 135 2.72 13.01 -27.79
C PRO A 135 2.73 14.12 -26.74
N ALA A 136 1.95 15.19 -26.99
CA ALA A 136 1.86 16.35 -26.12
C ALA A 136 0.74 16.21 -25.07
N ASP A 137 -0.33 15.48 -25.37
CA ASP A 137 -1.52 15.29 -24.55
C ASP A 137 -2.00 13.84 -24.51
N LEU A 138 -3.01 13.53 -23.70
CA LEU A 138 -3.52 12.17 -23.55
C LEU A 138 -4.15 11.65 -24.84
N LYS A 139 -4.81 12.48 -25.61
CA LYS A 139 -5.40 12.08 -26.89
C LYS A 139 -4.31 11.65 -27.87
N GLY A 140 -3.26 12.45 -28.01
CA GLY A 140 -2.10 12.11 -28.81
C GLY A 140 -1.40 10.84 -28.31
N LEU A 141 -1.30 10.65 -26.99
CA LEU A 141 -0.75 9.43 -26.42
C LEU A 141 -1.57 8.20 -26.79
N VAL A 142 -2.90 8.28 -26.78
CA VAL A 142 -3.79 7.18 -27.19
C VAL A 142 -3.57 6.80 -28.65
N GLU A 143 -3.49 7.77 -29.57
CA GLU A 143 -3.25 7.54 -30.99
C GLU A 143 -1.85 6.95 -31.22
N TYR A 144 -0.86 7.50 -30.56
CA TYR A 144 0.52 7.01 -30.60
C TYR A 144 0.63 5.56 -30.09
N ALA A 145 -0.01 5.26 -28.94
CA ALA A 145 -0.01 3.94 -28.35
C ALA A 145 -0.66 2.89 -29.27
N LYS A 146 -1.76 3.24 -29.94
CA LYS A 146 -2.43 2.35 -30.91
C LYS A 146 -1.54 2.07 -32.12
N THR A 147 -0.84 3.06 -32.62
CA THR A 147 0.05 2.94 -33.78
C THR A 147 1.31 2.14 -33.44
N ASN A 148 1.86 2.32 -32.22
CA ASN A 148 3.12 1.73 -31.77
C ASN A 148 2.92 0.60 -30.77
N LYS A 149 1.77 -0.07 -30.75
CA LYS A 149 1.34 -1.03 -29.70
C LYS A 149 2.33 -2.15 -29.42
N ASP A 150 3.09 -2.58 -30.41
CA ASP A 150 4.03 -3.69 -30.35
C ASP A 150 5.43 -3.26 -29.86
N THR A 151 5.67 -1.96 -29.70
CA THR A 151 6.97 -1.38 -29.31
C THR A 151 6.90 -0.49 -28.08
N ILE A 152 5.80 0.25 -27.90
CA ILE A 152 5.62 1.11 -26.73
C ILE A 152 5.49 0.28 -25.44
N THR A 153 6.24 0.66 -24.43
CA THR A 153 6.33 -0.08 -23.18
C THR A 153 5.58 0.60 -22.04
N VAL A 154 4.89 -0.21 -21.21
CA VAL A 154 4.20 0.23 -20.00
C VAL A 154 4.83 -0.45 -18.79
N ALA A 155 5.57 0.31 -17.98
CA ALA A 155 6.21 -0.20 -16.78
C ALA A 155 5.22 -0.33 -15.62
N ASN A 156 5.36 -1.39 -14.82
CA ASN A 156 4.53 -1.64 -13.63
C ASN A 156 5.30 -2.39 -12.53
N ALA A 157 4.72 -2.48 -11.33
CA ALA A 157 5.32 -3.12 -10.15
C ALA A 157 5.02 -4.64 -10.03
N GLY A 158 4.67 -5.28 -11.15
CA GLY A 158 4.28 -6.70 -11.19
C GLY A 158 2.75 -6.90 -11.23
N ILE A 159 2.34 -8.09 -11.63
CA ILE A 159 0.92 -8.46 -11.81
C ILE A 159 0.16 -8.25 -10.50
N GLY A 160 -0.98 -7.54 -10.57
CA GLY A 160 -1.81 -7.21 -9.40
C GLY A 160 -1.38 -5.98 -8.60
N ALA A 161 -0.20 -5.43 -8.85
CA ALA A 161 0.19 -4.17 -8.23
C ALA A 161 -0.64 -2.98 -8.77
N ALA A 162 -0.68 -1.89 -8.01
CA ALA A 162 -1.47 -0.70 -8.36
C ALA A 162 -1.20 -0.16 -9.77
N SER A 163 0.07 -0.05 -10.15
CA SER A 163 0.48 0.40 -11.49
C SER A 163 0.09 -0.56 -12.60
N HIS A 164 0.07 -1.88 -12.34
CA HIS A 164 -0.44 -2.87 -13.28
C HIS A 164 -1.95 -2.69 -13.49
N LEU A 165 -2.73 -2.53 -12.43
CA LEU A 165 -4.18 -2.33 -12.51
C LEU A 165 -4.54 -1.06 -13.28
N CYS A 166 -3.85 0.05 -13.02
CA CYS A 166 -4.05 1.28 -13.75
C CYS A 166 -3.66 1.14 -15.22
N GLY A 167 -2.54 0.46 -15.52
CA GLY A 167 -2.14 0.12 -16.88
C GLY A 167 -3.19 -0.74 -17.61
N MET A 168 -3.77 -1.73 -16.92
CA MET A 168 -4.88 -2.54 -17.44
C MET A 168 -6.10 -1.69 -17.77
N LEU A 169 -6.52 -0.80 -16.87
CA LEU A 169 -7.65 0.11 -17.12
C LEU A 169 -7.37 1.01 -18.33
N PHE A 170 -6.15 1.54 -18.45
CA PHE A 170 -5.75 2.34 -19.60
C PHE A 170 -5.81 1.54 -20.91
N MET A 171 -5.17 0.36 -20.96
CA MET A 171 -5.20 -0.52 -22.14
C MET A 171 -6.63 -0.95 -22.51
N SER A 172 -7.46 -1.25 -21.52
CA SER A 172 -8.88 -1.58 -21.73
C SER A 172 -9.65 -0.39 -22.30
N ALA A 173 -9.46 0.82 -21.75
CA ALA A 173 -10.15 2.03 -22.18
C ALA A 173 -9.80 2.42 -23.63
N ILE A 174 -8.56 2.19 -24.06
CA ILE A 174 -8.12 2.47 -25.43
C ILE A 174 -8.37 1.30 -26.39
N GLY A 175 -8.81 0.13 -25.89
CA GLY A 175 -9.05 -1.07 -26.67
C GLY A 175 -7.79 -1.67 -27.32
N THR A 176 -6.62 -1.46 -26.71
CA THR A 176 -5.33 -1.87 -27.29
C THR A 176 -4.39 -2.40 -26.24
N PRO A 177 -3.96 -3.67 -26.32
CA PRO A 177 -2.91 -4.21 -25.45
C PRO A 177 -1.56 -3.58 -25.84
N LEU A 178 -0.74 -3.30 -24.82
CA LEU A 178 0.60 -2.73 -24.97
C LEU A 178 1.65 -3.67 -24.34
N VAL A 179 2.92 -3.45 -24.67
CA VAL A 179 4.03 -4.23 -24.09
C VAL A 179 4.23 -3.84 -22.62
N THR A 180 4.05 -4.78 -21.69
CA THR A 180 4.21 -4.51 -20.26
C THR A 180 5.57 -4.96 -19.74
N VAL A 181 6.22 -4.10 -18.92
CA VAL A 181 7.52 -4.36 -18.32
C VAL A 181 7.37 -4.40 -16.79
N PRO A 182 7.39 -5.60 -16.17
CA PRO A 182 7.20 -5.73 -14.73
C PRO A 182 8.51 -5.49 -13.95
N TYR A 183 8.41 -4.76 -12.84
CA TYR A 183 9.45 -4.50 -11.86
C TYR A 183 9.07 -5.05 -10.48
N LYS A 184 10.00 -5.08 -9.53
CA LYS A 184 9.71 -5.40 -8.12
C LYS A 184 9.10 -4.24 -7.33
N GLY A 185 8.75 -3.13 -8.01
CA GLY A 185 8.20 -1.89 -7.45
C GLY A 185 8.38 -0.75 -8.45
N THR A 186 7.63 0.35 -8.31
CA THR A 186 7.71 1.48 -9.25
C THR A 186 8.87 2.45 -8.98
N GLY A 187 9.61 2.31 -7.88
CA GLY A 187 10.87 3.04 -7.68
C GLY A 187 11.90 2.77 -8.79
N PRO A 188 12.33 1.51 -8.99
CA PRO A 188 13.20 1.14 -10.12
C PRO A 188 12.59 1.46 -11.49
N ALA A 189 11.28 1.24 -11.67
CA ALA A 189 10.61 1.59 -12.92
C ALA A 189 10.68 3.09 -13.24
N MET A 190 10.57 3.96 -12.23
CA MET A 190 10.73 5.41 -12.39
C MET A 190 12.16 5.77 -12.82
N THR A 191 13.17 5.08 -12.28
CA THR A 191 14.56 5.27 -12.72
C THR A 191 14.72 4.96 -14.21
N ASP A 192 14.14 3.86 -14.67
CA ASP A 192 14.17 3.45 -16.07
C ASP A 192 13.32 4.35 -16.97
N LEU A 193 12.20 4.89 -16.48
CA LEU A 193 11.42 5.90 -17.20
C LEU A 193 12.22 7.19 -17.40
N LEU A 194 12.91 7.66 -16.36
CA LEU A 194 13.77 8.83 -16.43
C LEU A 194 14.97 8.60 -17.37
N GLY A 195 15.48 7.37 -17.41
CA GLY A 195 16.56 6.94 -18.30
C GLY A 195 16.12 6.60 -19.73
N GLY A 196 14.81 6.70 -20.05
CA GLY A 196 14.27 6.41 -21.37
C GLY A 196 14.25 4.92 -21.76
N GLN A 197 14.40 4.01 -20.76
CA GLN A 197 14.37 2.56 -20.98
C GLN A 197 12.96 1.99 -21.11
N VAL A 198 11.96 2.71 -20.60
CA VAL A 198 10.53 2.43 -20.72
C VAL A 198 9.80 3.72 -21.08
N ASP A 199 8.62 3.61 -21.70
CA ASP A 199 7.94 4.75 -22.30
C ASP A 199 6.88 5.37 -21.37
N ILE A 200 6.02 4.53 -20.78
CA ILE A 200 4.84 4.96 -20.03
C ILE A 200 4.80 4.27 -18.67
N MET A 201 4.23 4.94 -17.69
CA MET A 201 3.78 4.38 -16.42
C MET A 201 2.42 4.95 -16.06
N CYS A 202 1.60 4.15 -15.37
CA CYS A 202 0.57 4.69 -14.50
C CYS A 202 1.03 4.47 -13.06
N ASP A 203 1.32 5.54 -12.32
CA ASP A 203 1.86 5.40 -10.98
C ASP A 203 1.30 6.45 -10.02
N GLN A 204 1.44 6.17 -8.74
CA GLN A 204 0.89 6.97 -7.66
C GLN A 204 1.57 8.35 -7.57
N THR A 205 0.80 9.37 -7.20
CA THR A 205 1.29 10.76 -7.06
C THR A 205 2.42 10.87 -6.05
N THR A 206 2.45 10.03 -5.02
CA THR A 206 3.55 9.98 -4.04
C THR A 206 4.92 9.65 -4.64
N ASN A 207 4.95 9.10 -5.86
CA ASN A 207 6.18 8.87 -6.64
C ASN A 207 6.34 9.84 -7.81
N THR A 208 5.22 10.32 -8.40
CA THR A 208 5.27 11.09 -9.65
C THR A 208 5.24 12.61 -9.46
N THR A 209 4.62 13.13 -8.39
CA THR A 209 4.39 14.58 -8.21
C THR A 209 5.68 15.40 -8.34
N LYS A 210 6.74 15.02 -7.64
CA LYS A 210 8.02 15.77 -7.70
C LYS A 210 8.67 15.72 -9.08
N GLN A 211 8.55 14.59 -9.78
CA GLN A 211 9.08 14.42 -11.13
C GLN A 211 8.31 15.27 -12.16
N ILE A 212 6.99 15.33 -11.99
CA ILE A 212 6.11 16.17 -12.84
C ILE A 212 6.43 17.66 -12.60
N GLN A 213 6.47 18.11 -11.35
CA GLN A 213 6.80 19.49 -10.98
C GLN A 213 8.21 19.91 -11.43
N GLY A 214 9.16 18.97 -11.36
CA GLY A 214 10.53 19.16 -11.84
C GLY A 214 10.68 19.10 -13.37
N GLY A 215 9.60 18.77 -14.10
CA GLY A 215 9.62 18.64 -15.57
C GLY A 215 10.56 17.55 -16.07
N THR A 216 10.83 16.52 -15.25
CA THR A 216 11.70 15.40 -15.62
C THR A 216 10.97 14.26 -16.32
N ILE A 217 9.63 14.22 -16.18
CA ILE A 217 8.72 13.32 -16.90
C ILE A 217 7.56 14.13 -17.46
N LYS A 218 6.85 13.58 -18.47
CA LYS A 218 5.55 14.11 -18.95
C LYS A 218 4.43 13.55 -18.09
N ALA A 219 3.42 14.39 -17.79
CA ALA A 219 2.16 13.97 -17.18
C ALA A 219 1.02 14.21 -18.17
N TYR A 220 0.19 13.20 -18.40
CA TYR A 220 -0.93 13.27 -19.33
C TYR A 220 -2.27 13.47 -18.64
N ALA A 221 -2.50 12.78 -17.52
CA ALA A 221 -3.70 12.94 -16.72
C ALA A 221 -3.54 12.33 -15.33
N VAL A 222 -4.35 12.83 -14.38
CA VAL A 222 -4.58 12.18 -13.09
C VAL A 222 -5.88 11.38 -13.13
N THR A 223 -5.95 10.28 -12.35
CA THR A 223 -7.08 9.34 -12.35
C THR A 223 -8.19 9.70 -11.36
N THR A 224 -8.17 10.91 -10.85
CA THR A 224 -9.17 11.47 -9.94
C THR A 224 -10.30 12.16 -10.69
N PRO A 225 -11.50 12.29 -10.10
CA PRO A 225 -12.60 13.05 -10.71
C PRO A 225 -12.28 14.55 -10.89
N GLU A 226 -11.44 15.09 -10.02
CA GLU A 226 -11.03 16.50 -10.00
C GLU A 226 -9.51 16.59 -10.09
N ARG A 227 -9.02 17.74 -10.60
CA ARG A 227 -7.57 18.03 -10.63
C ARG A 227 -7.01 18.13 -9.21
N LEU A 228 -5.74 17.77 -9.07
CA LEU A 228 -5.04 17.87 -7.80
C LEU A 228 -4.44 19.28 -7.60
N ASP A 229 -4.60 19.84 -6.41
CA ASP A 229 -4.06 21.18 -6.09
C ASP A 229 -2.55 21.31 -6.34
N VAL A 230 -1.81 20.24 -6.14
CA VAL A 230 -0.35 20.21 -6.38
C VAL A 230 0.02 20.01 -7.84
N LEU A 231 -0.94 19.65 -8.72
CA LEU A 231 -0.76 19.38 -10.16
C LEU A 231 -1.89 20.02 -10.98
N LYS A 232 -2.18 21.31 -10.74
CA LYS A 232 -3.32 22.03 -11.33
C LYS A 232 -3.33 22.05 -12.86
N ASP A 233 -2.16 21.98 -13.48
CA ASP A 233 -2.02 22.00 -14.94
C ASP A 233 -2.20 20.61 -15.57
N VAL A 234 -2.23 19.54 -14.77
CA VAL A 234 -2.46 18.18 -15.25
C VAL A 234 -3.97 17.90 -15.26
N PRO A 235 -4.58 17.63 -16.44
CA PRO A 235 -6.00 17.34 -16.52
C PRO A 235 -6.36 16.02 -15.84
N THR A 236 -7.63 15.82 -15.54
CA THR A 236 -8.15 14.50 -15.15
C THR A 236 -8.31 13.61 -16.39
N THR A 237 -8.39 12.30 -16.20
CA THR A 237 -8.72 11.36 -17.27
C THR A 237 -10.11 11.63 -17.86
N ILE A 238 -11.04 12.19 -17.06
CA ILE A 238 -12.37 12.61 -17.53
C ILE A 238 -12.24 13.77 -18.51
N GLU A 239 -11.55 14.86 -18.10
CA GLU A 239 -11.31 16.03 -18.95
C GLU A 239 -10.57 15.68 -20.25
N ALA A 240 -9.66 14.68 -20.17
CA ALA A 240 -8.85 14.22 -21.29
C ALA A 240 -9.52 13.14 -22.16
N GLY A 241 -10.80 12.81 -21.91
CA GLY A 241 -11.60 11.93 -22.77
C GLY A 241 -11.49 10.43 -22.49
N LEU A 242 -10.91 10.02 -21.35
CA LEU A 242 -10.84 8.63 -20.88
C LEU A 242 -11.51 8.44 -19.48
N PRO A 243 -12.83 8.70 -19.35
CA PRO A 243 -13.52 8.65 -18.06
C PRO A 243 -13.55 7.26 -17.42
N ALA A 244 -13.28 6.19 -18.16
CA ALA A 244 -13.21 4.83 -17.63
C ALA A 244 -11.93 4.56 -16.81
N VAL A 245 -10.91 5.43 -16.93
CA VAL A 245 -9.64 5.26 -16.20
C VAL A 245 -9.68 6.06 -14.90
N GLN A 246 -10.42 5.58 -13.92
CA GLN A 246 -10.51 6.17 -12.59
C GLN A 246 -10.16 5.15 -11.53
N VAL A 247 -9.11 5.43 -10.75
CA VAL A 247 -8.65 4.57 -9.67
C VAL A 247 -7.87 5.38 -8.64
N GLY A 248 -8.19 5.17 -7.36
CA GLY A 248 -7.40 5.61 -6.20
C GLY A 248 -6.78 4.39 -5.51
N ILE A 249 -5.60 4.56 -4.98
CA ILE A 249 -4.84 3.47 -4.37
C ILE A 249 -4.84 3.63 -2.85
N TRP A 250 -5.73 2.92 -2.21
CA TRP A 250 -5.77 2.86 -0.75
C TRP A 250 -4.62 2.02 -0.20
N HIS A 251 -4.11 2.43 0.97
CA HIS A 251 -3.08 1.73 1.74
C HIS A 251 -3.63 1.35 3.10
N GLY A 252 -3.34 0.13 3.54
CA GLY A 252 -3.72 -0.39 4.84
C GLY A 252 -2.52 -0.94 5.59
N LEU A 253 -2.58 -0.85 6.92
CA LEU A 253 -1.62 -1.43 7.85
C LEU A 253 -2.23 -2.69 8.47
N TYR A 254 -1.45 -3.78 8.49
CA TYR A 254 -1.88 -5.10 8.92
C TYR A 254 -0.85 -5.73 9.87
N ALA A 255 -1.29 -6.66 10.70
CA ALA A 255 -0.46 -7.55 11.50
C ALA A 255 -0.74 -9.02 11.14
N PRO A 256 0.13 -9.98 11.50
CA PRO A 256 -0.14 -11.41 11.34
C PRO A 256 -1.43 -11.83 12.04
N LYS A 257 -2.11 -12.83 11.50
CA LYS A 257 -3.32 -13.40 12.12
C LYS A 257 -3.02 -13.94 13.52
N GLY A 258 -3.89 -13.62 14.48
CA GLY A 258 -3.74 -14.01 15.87
C GLY A 258 -2.96 -13.01 16.74
N THR A 259 -2.51 -11.88 16.18
CA THR A 259 -1.94 -10.79 16.98
C THR A 259 -2.96 -10.33 18.03
N PRO A 260 -2.62 -10.26 19.32
CA PRO A 260 -3.54 -9.92 20.40
C PRO A 260 -4.29 -8.60 20.18
N ALA A 261 -5.56 -8.56 20.58
CA ALA A 261 -6.42 -7.38 20.40
C ALA A 261 -5.88 -6.11 21.11
N GLU A 262 -5.20 -6.28 22.21
CA GLU A 262 -4.55 -5.18 22.94
C GLU A 262 -3.43 -4.55 22.09
N ILE A 263 -2.61 -5.38 21.44
CA ILE A 263 -1.53 -4.94 20.55
C ILE A 263 -2.08 -4.27 19.30
N THR A 264 -3.05 -4.89 18.63
CA THR A 264 -3.66 -4.30 17.43
C THR A 264 -4.39 -3.00 17.75
N GLY A 265 -5.02 -2.91 18.92
CA GLY A 265 -5.64 -1.68 19.45
C GLY A 265 -4.61 -0.58 19.71
N ARG A 266 -3.43 -0.90 20.31
CA ARG A 266 -2.35 0.07 20.54
C ARG A 266 -1.76 0.57 19.21
N LEU A 267 -1.57 -0.32 18.23
CA LEU A 267 -1.10 0.02 16.89
C LEU A 267 -2.11 0.90 16.12
N SER A 268 -3.41 0.58 16.18
CA SER A 268 -4.46 1.38 15.56
C SER A 268 -4.53 2.79 16.14
N LYS A 269 -4.44 2.91 17.46
CA LYS A 269 -4.34 4.22 18.14
C LYS A 269 -3.10 5.00 17.67
N SER A 270 -1.95 4.36 17.60
CA SER A 270 -0.71 4.99 17.15
C SER A 270 -0.81 5.45 15.70
N LEU A 271 -1.42 4.65 14.81
CA LEU A 271 -1.70 5.04 13.45
C LEU A 271 -2.58 6.30 13.40
N GLN A 272 -3.67 6.35 14.17
CA GLN A 272 -4.56 7.52 14.23
C GLN A 272 -3.82 8.78 14.72
N VAL A 273 -2.92 8.65 15.69
CA VAL A 273 -2.05 9.76 16.13
C VAL A 273 -1.11 10.20 15.01
N ALA A 274 -0.45 9.25 14.34
CA ALA A 274 0.47 9.54 13.25
C ALA A 274 -0.22 10.24 12.07
N LEU A 275 -1.45 9.86 11.72
CA LEU A 275 -2.21 10.47 10.65
C LEU A 275 -2.71 11.90 10.97
N LYS A 276 -2.66 12.31 12.24
CA LYS A 276 -2.93 13.68 12.69
C LYS A 276 -1.65 14.52 12.86
N ASP A 277 -0.48 13.92 12.72
CA ASP A 277 0.81 14.62 12.81
C ASP A 277 0.89 15.70 11.71
N PRO A 278 1.15 16.98 12.05
CA PRO A 278 1.22 18.07 11.09
C PRO A 278 2.26 17.82 9.98
N ASN A 279 3.37 17.16 10.28
CA ASN A 279 4.39 16.85 9.29
C ASN A 279 3.91 15.77 8.30
N VAL A 280 3.20 14.73 8.78
CA VAL A 280 2.58 13.72 7.90
C VAL A 280 1.56 14.37 6.98
N ILE A 281 0.67 15.23 7.53
CA ILE A 281 -0.34 15.96 6.75
C ILE A 281 0.32 16.80 5.66
N ALA A 282 1.32 17.62 6.04
CA ALA A 282 2.01 18.50 5.10
C ALA A 282 2.74 17.70 4.00
N ARG A 283 3.45 16.64 4.38
CA ARG A 283 4.19 15.81 3.41
C ARG A 283 3.26 15.05 2.47
N PHE A 284 2.13 14.54 2.96
CA PHE A 284 1.13 13.91 2.10
C PHE A 284 0.52 14.91 1.11
N ALA A 285 0.20 16.12 1.58
CA ALA A 285 -0.31 17.19 0.71
C ALA A 285 0.67 17.55 -0.41
N GLU A 286 1.98 17.71 -0.10
CA GLU A 286 3.05 17.94 -1.09
C GLU A 286 3.14 16.83 -2.14
N LEU A 287 2.73 15.62 -1.79
CA LEU A 287 2.76 14.43 -2.66
C LEU A 287 1.41 14.17 -3.37
N GLY A 288 0.44 15.07 -3.21
CA GLY A 288 -0.87 14.97 -3.86
C GLY A 288 -1.79 13.93 -3.24
N THR A 289 -1.63 13.64 -1.96
CA THR A 289 -2.51 12.75 -1.18
C THR A 289 -2.86 13.37 0.18
N LYS A 290 -3.67 12.68 0.97
CA LYS A 290 -4.05 13.08 2.33
C LYS A 290 -4.15 11.86 3.24
N PRO A 291 -3.97 12.03 4.57
CA PRO A 291 -4.24 10.97 5.53
C PRO A 291 -5.69 10.49 5.47
N SER A 292 -5.92 9.21 5.74
CA SER A 292 -7.26 8.70 6.01
C SER A 292 -7.88 9.42 7.22
N SER A 293 -9.21 9.56 7.20
CA SER A 293 -9.93 10.12 8.34
C SER A 293 -9.80 9.22 9.58
N GLU A 294 -10.07 9.75 10.76
CA GLU A 294 -10.02 8.96 12.00
C GLU A 294 -11.00 7.78 11.97
N SER A 295 -12.18 7.96 11.36
CA SER A 295 -13.18 6.89 11.17
C SER A 295 -12.69 5.80 10.22
N ASP A 296 -11.87 6.14 9.23
CA ASP A 296 -11.34 5.19 8.25
C ASP A 296 -10.04 4.51 8.75
N ALA A 297 -9.28 5.20 9.61
CA ALA A 297 -8.07 4.65 10.22
C ALA A 297 -8.40 3.64 11.35
N THR A 298 -9.32 2.71 11.07
CA THR A 298 -9.80 1.69 12.00
C THR A 298 -9.73 0.29 11.39
N PRO A 299 -9.61 -0.77 12.23
CA PRO A 299 -9.63 -2.14 11.76
C PRO A 299 -10.89 -2.49 10.96
N ALA A 300 -12.06 -2.03 11.42
CA ALA A 300 -13.34 -2.31 10.76
C ALA A 300 -13.43 -1.66 9.38
N ALA A 301 -12.99 -0.41 9.23
CA ALA A 301 -12.99 0.29 7.96
C ALA A 301 -12.03 -0.34 6.95
N LEU A 302 -10.82 -0.72 7.38
CA LEU A 302 -9.87 -1.40 6.52
C LEU A 302 -10.39 -2.76 6.05
N LYS A 303 -11.02 -3.55 6.94
CA LYS A 303 -11.63 -4.83 6.57
C LYS A 303 -12.74 -4.64 5.55
N ALA A 304 -13.67 -3.73 5.80
CA ALA A 304 -14.77 -3.43 4.89
C ALA A 304 -14.27 -2.94 3.51
N LYS A 305 -13.22 -2.09 3.50
CA LYS A 305 -12.58 -1.64 2.26
C LYS A 305 -12.01 -2.83 1.48
N LEU A 306 -11.27 -3.73 2.12
CA LEU A 306 -10.69 -4.91 1.47
C LEU A 306 -11.77 -5.83 0.89
N GLU A 307 -12.82 -6.14 1.65
CA GLU A 307 -13.95 -6.98 1.20
C GLU A 307 -14.66 -6.37 -0.01
N GLY A 308 -14.95 -5.07 0.05
CA GLY A 308 -15.56 -4.34 -1.05
C GLY A 308 -14.69 -4.31 -2.30
N GLU A 309 -13.39 -4.11 -2.16
CA GLU A 309 -12.46 -4.07 -3.29
C GLU A 309 -12.25 -5.47 -3.91
N ILE A 310 -12.19 -6.54 -3.13
CA ILE A 310 -12.18 -7.91 -3.67
C ILE A 310 -13.41 -8.15 -4.54
N THR A 311 -14.60 -7.79 -4.04
CA THR A 311 -15.87 -7.93 -4.77
C THR A 311 -15.89 -7.09 -6.06
N ARG A 312 -15.37 -5.86 -5.99
CA ARG A 312 -15.30 -4.94 -7.14
C ARG A 312 -14.37 -5.44 -8.24
N TRP A 313 -13.16 -5.88 -7.86
CA TRP A 313 -12.12 -6.22 -8.82
C TRP A 313 -12.27 -7.61 -9.43
N LYS A 314 -12.92 -8.54 -8.72
CA LYS A 314 -13.08 -9.92 -9.20
C LYS A 314 -13.63 -9.99 -10.62
N PRO A 315 -14.81 -9.44 -10.97
CA PRO A 315 -15.34 -9.53 -12.33
C PRO A 315 -14.47 -8.83 -13.38
N ILE A 316 -13.77 -7.75 -13.00
CA ILE A 316 -12.87 -7.02 -13.92
C ILE A 316 -11.66 -7.89 -14.29
N ILE A 317 -11.07 -8.56 -13.30
CA ILE A 317 -9.92 -9.44 -13.48
C ILE A 317 -10.31 -10.69 -14.26
N GLU A 318 -11.46 -11.29 -13.93
CA GLU A 318 -11.98 -12.46 -14.65
C GLU A 318 -12.26 -12.15 -16.12
N ALA A 319 -12.85 -10.98 -16.42
CA ALA A 319 -13.08 -10.52 -17.80
C ALA A 319 -11.78 -10.25 -18.55
N ALA A 320 -10.73 -9.77 -17.89
CA ALA A 320 -9.42 -9.55 -18.50
C ALA A 320 -8.67 -10.87 -18.79
N GLY A 321 -9.02 -11.96 -18.12
CA GLY A 321 -8.44 -13.29 -18.34
C GLY A 321 -6.94 -13.39 -18.01
N GLN A 322 -6.39 -12.42 -17.27
CA GLN A 322 -4.98 -12.39 -16.88
C GLN A 322 -4.83 -12.95 -15.46
N TYR A 323 -4.04 -14.00 -15.31
CA TYR A 323 -3.75 -14.64 -14.03
C TYR A 323 -2.24 -14.81 -13.86
N ALA A 324 -1.80 -14.85 -12.60
CA ALA A 324 -0.45 -15.26 -12.21
C ALA A 324 -0.52 -16.63 -11.52
N ASP A 325 0.49 -17.50 -11.78
CA ASP A 325 0.62 -18.83 -11.19
C ASP A 325 1.65 -18.87 -10.05
#